data_5d8510d824cff294bbce7028f36175e3
#
_entry.id   5d8510d824cff294bbce7028f36175e3
#
_cell.length_a   1.000
_cell.length_b   1.000
_cell.length_c   1.000
_cell.angle_alpha   90.00
_cell.angle_beta   90.00
_cell.angle_gamma   90.00
#
_symmetry.space_group_name_H-M   'P 1'
#
loop_
_entity.id
_entity.type
_entity.pdbx_description
1 polymer ?
#
loop_
_entity_poly.entity_id
_entity_poly.type
_entity_poly.pdbx_seq_one_letter_code
_entity_poly.pdbx_strand_id
1 'polypeptide(L)'
;MSARLLARALRDPDGVTALDAAGWNALVAMARAERLIGTLALRIGDRPVPPAVRAILADARLDAEREAQQALWEADRAAEALAGLDVPVVLLKGTAYAAAGLCAGQGRFIGDLDILVPRDAMDRVEQALIGAGWEWVKDDPYDDAYYRQWMHELPPMIHAARDRMIDVHHTVLPLTARPTPDAAAMIAQAVSITNELSILSAEDRVCHAAAHLLADGDLAGGLRNLWDIYCLLDGVDEAALEARAARHGLLPYVRQARRMAMALYGEGARLTFWDRIVMARLLARDGWGRERRKLLRFAFYLRSHWLRMPPAMLARHLFTKWRKGHRPA
;
A
#
# COMPACT_ATOMS: atom_id res chain seq x y z
N MET A 1 5.54 -23.22 10.65
CA MET A 1 6.25 -22.13 9.96
C MET A 1 5.40 -20.87 10.04
N SER A 2 5.99 -19.69 10.02
CA SER A 2 5.30 -18.39 10.01
C SER A 2 5.97 -17.49 8.98
N ALA A 3 5.33 -16.38 8.60
CA ALA A 3 5.90 -15.41 7.65
C ALA A 3 7.25 -14.77 8.08
N ARG A 4 7.77 -15.16 9.26
CA ARG A 4 9.16 -14.86 9.66
C ARG A 4 10.20 -15.45 8.71
N LEU A 5 9.91 -16.58 8.05
CA LEU A 5 10.78 -17.17 7.04
C LEU A 5 10.95 -16.20 5.86
N LEU A 6 9.84 -15.66 5.36
CA LEU A 6 9.86 -14.66 4.28
C LEU A 6 10.63 -13.39 4.70
N ALA A 7 10.35 -12.86 5.89
CA ALA A 7 11.03 -11.67 6.38
C ALA A 7 12.55 -11.88 6.51
N ARG A 8 12.99 -13.06 6.98
CA ARG A 8 14.42 -13.40 7.02
C ARG A 8 15.03 -13.49 5.62
N ALA A 9 14.35 -14.14 4.67
CA ALA A 9 14.83 -14.27 3.32
C ALA A 9 14.96 -12.91 2.59
N LEU A 10 14.10 -11.93 2.91
CA LEU A 10 14.22 -10.57 2.40
C LEU A 10 15.38 -9.81 3.05
N ARG A 11 15.57 -9.97 4.35
CA ARG A 11 16.67 -9.34 5.10
C ARG A 11 18.02 -9.93 4.74
N ASP A 12 18.13 -11.25 4.80
CA ASP A 12 19.33 -12.05 4.55
C ASP A 12 19.03 -13.16 3.53
N PRO A 13 19.19 -12.85 2.24
CA PRO A 13 18.90 -13.81 1.19
C PRO A 13 19.93 -14.96 1.09
N ASP A 14 21.09 -14.89 1.73
CA ASP A 14 22.08 -15.98 1.72
C ASP A 14 21.56 -17.20 2.50
N GLY A 15 20.78 -16.97 3.56
CA GLY A 15 20.19 -18.04 4.36
C GLY A 15 19.19 -18.93 3.61
N VAL A 16 18.73 -18.56 2.40
CA VAL A 16 17.77 -19.41 1.65
C VAL A 16 18.44 -20.65 1.05
N THR A 17 19.75 -20.64 0.83
CA THR A 17 20.49 -21.75 0.23
C THR A 17 20.46 -23.02 1.08
N ALA A 18 20.19 -22.90 2.39
CA ALA A 18 20.07 -24.02 3.32
C ALA A 18 18.63 -24.58 3.41
N LEU A 19 17.67 -24.06 2.66
CA LEU A 19 16.28 -24.53 2.69
C LEU A 19 16.11 -25.85 1.99
N ASP A 20 15.41 -26.79 2.63
CA ASP A 20 14.88 -28.01 2.01
C ASP A 20 13.66 -27.72 1.12
N ALA A 21 13.14 -28.73 0.47
CA ALA A 21 11.96 -28.59 -0.41
C ALA A 21 10.72 -28.05 0.33
N ALA A 22 10.50 -28.44 1.58
CA ALA A 22 9.39 -27.95 2.39
C ALA A 22 9.57 -26.47 2.76
N GLY A 23 10.79 -26.05 3.07
CA GLY A 23 11.16 -24.65 3.31
C GLY A 23 10.94 -23.77 2.08
N TRP A 24 11.36 -24.23 0.91
CA TRP A 24 11.12 -23.51 -0.34
C TRP A 24 9.63 -23.40 -0.69
N ASN A 25 8.86 -24.48 -0.58
CA ASN A 25 7.42 -24.41 -0.80
C ASN A 25 6.75 -23.38 0.12
N ALA A 26 7.13 -23.40 1.40
CA ALA A 26 6.59 -22.45 2.37
C ALA A 26 7.01 -21.00 2.07
N LEU A 27 8.27 -20.76 1.68
CA LEU A 27 8.77 -19.43 1.35
C LEU A 27 8.03 -18.86 0.12
N VAL A 28 7.94 -19.63 -0.96
CA VAL A 28 7.23 -19.22 -2.19
C VAL A 28 5.75 -18.95 -1.93
N ALA A 29 5.06 -19.85 -1.19
CA ALA A 29 3.65 -19.67 -0.85
C ALA A 29 3.39 -18.39 -0.03
N MET A 30 4.23 -18.12 0.96
CA MET A 30 4.14 -16.90 1.77
C MET A 30 4.48 -15.64 0.96
N ALA A 31 5.49 -15.70 0.09
CA ALA A 31 5.89 -14.58 -0.75
C ALA A 31 4.77 -14.20 -1.74
N ARG A 32 4.07 -15.18 -2.32
CA ARG A 32 2.89 -14.95 -3.15
C ARG A 32 1.74 -14.33 -2.36
N ALA A 33 1.43 -14.90 -1.19
CA ALA A 33 0.33 -14.44 -0.34
C ALA A 33 0.53 -12.99 0.17
N GLU A 34 1.77 -12.55 0.32
CA GLU A 34 2.12 -11.18 0.74
C GLU A 34 2.49 -10.27 -0.45
N ARG A 35 2.32 -10.72 -1.70
CA ARG A 35 2.69 -9.98 -2.92
C ARG A 35 4.17 -9.54 -2.94
N LEU A 36 5.04 -10.35 -2.32
CA LEU A 36 6.48 -10.09 -2.17
C LEU A 36 7.36 -11.02 -3.02
N ILE A 37 6.75 -11.88 -3.88
CA ILE A 37 7.51 -12.88 -4.63
C ILE A 37 8.44 -12.26 -5.68
N GLY A 38 8.05 -11.18 -6.37
CA GLY A 38 8.93 -10.46 -7.30
C GLY A 38 10.09 -9.77 -6.56
N THR A 39 9.80 -9.14 -5.41
CA THR A 39 10.84 -8.56 -4.54
C THR A 39 11.80 -9.64 -4.02
N LEU A 40 11.26 -10.79 -3.59
CA LEU A 40 12.07 -11.93 -3.16
C LEU A 40 12.97 -12.43 -4.28
N ALA A 41 12.46 -12.51 -5.52
CA ALA A 41 13.23 -12.93 -6.69
C ALA A 41 14.45 -12.01 -6.93
N LEU A 42 14.25 -10.70 -6.84
CA LEU A 42 15.35 -9.72 -6.97
C LEU A 42 16.35 -9.83 -5.81
N ARG A 43 15.87 -10.00 -4.58
CA ARG A 43 16.72 -10.15 -3.40
C ARG A 43 17.57 -11.42 -3.44
N ILE A 44 17.01 -12.54 -3.93
CA ILE A 44 17.76 -13.79 -4.10
C ILE A 44 18.78 -13.66 -5.24
N GLY A 45 18.43 -13.02 -6.34
CA GLY A 45 19.36 -12.81 -7.47
C GLY A 45 19.90 -14.15 -8.02
N ASP A 46 21.22 -14.20 -8.24
CA ASP A 46 21.89 -15.36 -8.86
C ASP A 46 22.33 -16.46 -7.86
N ARG A 47 21.89 -16.37 -6.59
CA ARG A 47 22.23 -17.38 -5.59
C ARG A 47 21.78 -18.77 -6.02
N PRO A 48 22.49 -19.82 -5.60
CA PRO A 48 22.12 -21.19 -5.94
C PRO A 48 20.80 -21.57 -5.29
N VAL A 49 19.80 -21.87 -6.12
CA VAL A 49 18.45 -22.34 -5.71
C VAL A 49 18.03 -23.53 -6.59
N PRO A 50 17.12 -24.40 -6.12
CA PRO A 50 16.62 -25.50 -6.93
C PRO A 50 16.06 -25.01 -8.29
N PRO A 51 16.26 -25.79 -9.40
CA PRO A 51 15.82 -25.33 -10.74
C PRO A 51 14.34 -24.95 -10.84
N ALA A 52 13.44 -25.72 -10.20
CA ALA A 52 12.02 -25.40 -10.17
C ALA A 52 11.71 -24.07 -9.44
N VAL A 53 12.45 -23.76 -8.37
CA VAL A 53 12.32 -22.48 -7.67
C VAL A 53 12.85 -21.34 -8.54
N ARG A 54 13.96 -21.54 -9.23
CA ARG A 54 14.52 -20.55 -10.14
C ARG A 54 13.53 -20.16 -11.23
N ALA A 55 12.87 -21.12 -11.84
CA ALA A 55 11.83 -20.85 -12.84
C ALA A 55 10.69 -19.99 -12.24
N ILE A 56 10.16 -20.36 -11.08
CA ILE A 56 9.10 -19.60 -10.39
C ILE A 56 9.53 -18.16 -10.09
N LEU A 57 10.77 -17.96 -9.63
CA LEU A 57 11.29 -16.64 -9.30
C LEU A 57 11.55 -15.80 -10.56
N ALA A 58 12.01 -16.42 -11.64
CA ALA A 58 12.21 -15.74 -12.93
C ALA A 58 10.86 -15.24 -13.50
N ASP A 59 9.83 -16.08 -13.49
CA ASP A 59 8.48 -15.70 -13.92
C ASP A 59 7.93 -14.54 -13.07
N ALA A 60 8.05 -14.64 -11.73
CA ALA A 60 7.58 -13.62 -10.82
C ALA A 60 8.30 -12.26 -11.00
N ARG A 61 9.59 -12.28 -11.33
CA ARG A 61 10.35 -11.08 -11.66
C ARG A 61 9.83 -10.45 -12.95
N LEU A 62 9.68 -11.24 -14.00
CA LEU A 62 9.18 -10.77 -15.30
C LEU A 62 7.77 -10.20 -15.19
N ASP A 63 6.88 -10.83 -14.43
CA ASP A 63 5.53 -10.36 -14.20
C ASP A 63 5.53 -9.02 -13.44
N ALA A 64 6.35 -8.88 -12.39
CA ALA A 64 6.47 -7.63 -11.65
C ALA A 64 7.04 -6.49 -12.52
N GLU A 65 8.02 -6.78 -13.39
CA GLU A 65 8.57 -5.83 -14.35
C GLU A 65 7.50 -5.36 -15.36
N ARG A 66 6.68 -6.28 -15.89
CA ARG A 66 5.57 -5.97 -16.79
C ARG A 66 4.49 -5.12 -16.11
N GLU A 67 4.10 -5.47 -14.89
CA GLU A 67 3.12 -4.68 -14.14
C GLU A 67 3.64 -3.28 -13.82
N ALA A 68 4.92 -3.13 -13.47
CA ALA A 68 5.52 -1.82 -13.24
C ALA A 68 5.51 -0.96 -14.53
N GLN A 69 5.90 -1.52 -15.67
CA GLN A 69 5.85 -0.82 -16.96
C GLN A 69 4.42 -0.40 -17.32
N GLN A 70 3.45 -1.29 -17.09
CA GLN A 70 2.05 -1.01 -17.36
C GLN A 70 1.51 0.08 -16.42
N ALA A 71 1.88 0.07 -15.13
CA ALA A 71 1.48 1.10 -14.18
C ALA A 71 2.04 2.48 -14.55
N LEU A 72 3.29 2.56 -15.01
CA LEU A 72 3.89 3.80 -15.50
C LEU A 72 3.19 4.30 -16.77
N TRP A 73 2.89 3.41 -17.69
CA TRP A 73 2.15 3.77 -18.90
C TRP A 73 0.72 4.28 -18.57
N GLU A 74 0.01 3.66 -17.62
CA GLU A 74 -1.30 4.16 -17.16
C GLU A 74 -1.17 5.53 -16.47
N ALA A 75 -0.09 5.79 -15.74
CA ALA A 75 0.18 7.10 -15.16
C ALA A 75 0.33 8.17 -16.24
N ASP A 76 1.05 7.87 -17.33
CA ASP A 76 1.17 8.78 -18.49
C ASP A 76 -0.20 9.03 -19.15
N ARG A 77 -1.03 7.98 -19.32
CA ARG A 77 -2.39 8.14 -19.87
C ARG A 77 -3.29 9.00 -18.99
N ALA A 78 -3.18 8.84 -17.66
CA ALA A 78 -3.91 9.70 -16.73
C ALA A 78 -3.39 11.15 -16.78
N ALA A 79 -2.07 11.36 -16.85
CA ALA A 79 -1.48 12.68 -17.01
C ALA A 79 -1.97 13.39 -18.28
N GLU A 80 -2.01 12.69 -19.42
CA GLU A 80 -2.55 13.22 -20.68
C GLU A 80 -4.03 13.62 -20.56
N ALA A 81 -4.84 12.78 -19.90
CA ALA A 81 -6.27 13.08 -19.68
C ALA A 81 -6.47 14.34 -18.82
N LEU A 82 -5.53 14.63 -17.92
CA LEU A 82 -5.60 15.73 -16.97
C LEU A 82 -4.82 16.99 -17.38
N ALA A 83 -4.00 16.92 -18.43
CA ALA A 83 -3.07 18.00 -18.84
C ALA A 83 -3.73 19.36 -19.05
N GLY A 84 -5.00 19.38 -19.48
CA GLY A 84 -5.75 20.63 -19.70
C GLY A 84 -6.33 21.31 -18.46
N LEU A 85 -6.18 20.70 -17.26
CA LEU A 85 -6.84 21.18 -16.05
C LEU A 85 -5.98 22.12 -15.18
N ASP A 86 -4.67 22.19 -15.44
CA ASP A 86 -3.70 22.92 -14.60
C ASP A 86 -3.82 22.51 -13.11
N VAL A 87 -3.82 21.20 -12.85
CA VAL A 87 -3.98 20.60 -11.53
C VAL A 87 -2.74 19.76 -11.22
N PRO A 88 -2.10 19.93 -10.05
CA PRO A 88 -1.00 19.07 -9.65
C PRO A 88 -1.49 17.62 -9.48
N VAL A 89 -0.81 16.67 -10.13
CA VAL A 89 -1.07 15.23 -10.05
C VAL A 89 0.11 14.56 -9.35
N VAL A 90 -0.14 14.01 -8.18
CA VAL A 90 0.90 13.35 -7.36
C VAL A 90 0.65 11.86 -7.34
N LEU A 91 1.56 11.07 -7.91
CA LEU A 91 1.52 9.62 -7.85
C LEU A 91 1.71 9.13 -6.41
N LEU A 92 0.98 8.10 -6.03
CA LEU A 92 1.08 7.48 -4.71
C LEU A 92 1.54 6.01 -4.82
N LYS A 93 1.88 5.43 -3.68
CA LYS A 93 2.14 3.99 -3.47
C LYS A 93 3.08 3.38 -4.53
N GLY A 94 2.70 2.21 -5.08
CA GLY A 94 3.50 1.39 -5.97
C GLY A 94 3.98 2.10 -7.22
N THR A 95 3.09 2.84 -7.89
CA THR A 95 3.40 3.58 -9.12
C THR A 95 4.41 4.70 -8.84
N ALA A 96 4.25 5.45 -7.74
CA ALA A 96 5.23 6.46 -7.32
C ALA A 96 6.61 5.85 -7.04
N TYR A 97 6.66 4.69 -6.39
CA TYR A 97 7.93 4.04 -6.06
C TYR A 97 8.64 3.51 -7.32
N ALA A 98 7.88 2.97 -8.28
CA ALA A 98 8.42 2.54 -9.56
C ALA A 98 8.93 3.73 -10.40
N ALA A 99 8.14 4.80 -10.50
CA ALA A 99 8.51 6.01 -11.24
C ALA A 99 9.80 6.68 -10.72
N ALA A 100 10.01 6.63 -9.40
CA ALA A 100 11.20 7.17 -8.76
C ALA A 100 12.37 6.18 -8.64
N GLY A 101 12.26 4.95 -9.18
CA GLY A 101 13.31 3.93 -9.10
C GLY A 101 13.65 3.46 -7.68
N LEU A 102 12.72 3.62 -6.71
CA LEU A 102 12.98 3.32 -5.30
C LEU A 102 13.01 1.81 -5.02
N CYS A 103 13.77 1.42 -4.00
CA CYS A 103 13.82 0.03 -3.50
C CYS A 103 12.42 -0.55 -3.26
N ALA A 104 11.49 0.23 -2.72
CA ALA A 104 10.10 -0.16 -2.48
C ALA A 104 9.32 -0.52 -3.76
N GLY A 105 9.72 0.01 -4.92
CA GLY A 105 9.16 -0.29 -6.24
C GLY A 105 9.74 -1.55 -6.88
N GLN A 106 10.92 -2.01 -6.45
CA GLN A 106 11.63 -3.11 -7.08
C GLN A 106 10.91 -4.46 -6.85
N GLY A 107 10.54 -5.13 -7.94
CA GLY A 107 9.82 -6.41 -7.89
C GLY A 107 8.41 -6.29 -7.27
N ARG A 108 7.82 -5.09 -7.28
CA ARG A 108 6.49 -4.82 -6.77
C ARG A 108 5.43 -5.11 -7.83
N PHE A 109 4.40 -5.86 -7.44
CA PHE A 109 3.18 -6.00 -8.22
C PHE A 109 2.29 -4.76 -8.01
N ILE A 110 1.91 -4.09 -9.11
CA ILE A 110 1.15 -2.84 -9.10
C ILE A 110 -0.15 -3.05 -9.87
N GLY A 111 -1.28 -3.15 -9.15
CA GLY A 111 -2.59 -3.44 -9.74
C GLY A 111 -3.39 -2.20 -10.13
N ASP A 112 -3.29 -1.16 -9.34
CA ASP A 112 -4.06 0.08 -9.38
C ASP A 112 -3.14 1.29 -9.51
N LEU A 113 -3.66 2.36 -10.11
CA LEU A 113 -3.01 3.65 -10.17
C LEU A 113 -3.64 4.56 -9.10
N ASP A 114 -2.85 4.88 -8.08
CA ASP A 114 -3.27 5.83 -7.04
C ASP A 114 -2.69 7.22 -7.36
N ILE A 115 -3.54 8.25 -7.42
CA ILE A 115 -3.13 9.65 -7.57
C ILE A 115 -3.72 10.52 -6.47
N LEU A 116 -2.99 11.56 -6.07
CA LEU A 116 -3.46 12.58 -5.13
C LEU A 116 -3.58 13.90 -5.88
N VAL A 117 -4.75 14.53 -5.76
CA VAL A 117 -5.05 15.84 -6.36
C VAL A 117 -5.67 16.78 -5.32
N PRO A 118 -5.68 18.11 -5.52
CA PRO A 118 -6.40 19.02 -4.64
C PRO A 118 -7.89 18.69 -4.56
N ARG A 119 -8.47 18.84 -3.37
CA ARG A 119 -9.88 18.49 -3.13
C ARG A 119 -10.86 19.28 -4.02
N ASP A 120 -10.57 20.53 -4.26
CA ASP A 120 -11.38 21.43 -5.10
C ASP A 120 -11.28 21.11 -6.61
N ALA A 121 -10.31 20.28 -6.99
CA ALA A 121 -10.15 19.80 -8.37
C ALA A 121 -10.90 18.49 -8.67
N MET A 122 -11.41 17.79 -7.63
CA MET A 122 -11.94 16.42 -7.73
C MET A 122 -12.98 16.27 -8.85
N ASP A 123 -13.98 17.15 -8.90
CA ASP A 123 -15.06 17.06 -9.90
C ASP A 123 -14.52 17.25 -11.34
N ARG A 124 -13.56 18.17 -11.53
CA ARG A 124 -12.94 18.41 -12.84
C ARG A 124 -12.08 17.23 -13.28
N VAL A 125 -11.32 16.64 -12.33
CA VAL A 125 -10.50 15.45 -12.57
C VAL A 125 -11.37 14.26 -12.95
N GLU A 126 -12.46 14.03 -12.23
CA GLU A 126 -13.42 12.97 -12.52
C GLU A 126 -14.01 13.09 -13.93
N GLN A 127 -14.48 14.28 -14.30
CA GLN A 127 -15.05 14.53 -15.63
C GLN A 127 -14.02 14.34 -16.75
N ALA A 128 -12.78 14.76 -16.54
CA ALA A 128 -11.70 14.56 -17.51
C ALA A 128 -11.36 13.08 -17.70
N LEU A 129 -11.30 12.31 -16.60
CA LEU A 129 -11.08 10.86 -16.66
C LEU A 129 -12.23 10.15 -17.37
N ILE A 130 -13.49 10.51 -17.08
CA ILE A 130 -14.67 9.96 -17.78
C ILE A 130 -14.58 10.27 -19.27
N GLY A 131 -14.25 11.51 -19.64
CA GLY A 131 -14.06 11.92 -21.03
C GLY A 131 -12.95 11.16 -21.75
N ALA A 132 -11.97 10.63 -21.02
CA ALA A 132 -10.85 9.84 -21.53
C ALA A 132 -11.09 8.31 -21.46
N GLY A 133 -12.28 7.85 -21.03
CA GLY A 133 -12.70 6.46 -21.10
C GLY A 133 -12.62 5.67 -19.79
N TRP A 134 -12.42 6.35 -18.65
CA TRP A 134 -12.63 5.73 -17.35
C TRP A 134 -14.12 5.76 -16.97
N GLU A 135 -14.59 4.77 -16.26
CA GLU A 135 -15.96 4.66 -15.77
C GLU A 135 -15.97 4.17 -14.31
N TRP A 136 -17.05 4.39 -13.59
CA TRP A 136 -17.15 3.88 -12.22
C TRP A 136 -17.30 2.35 -12.21
N VAL A 137 -16.58 1.70 -11.32
CA VAL A 137 -16.67 0.23 -11.12
C VAL A 137 -18.08 -0.18 -10.68
N LYS A 138 -18.76 0.70 -9.96
CA LYS A 138 -20.14 0.50 -9.49
C LYS A 138 -20.94 1.78 -9.60
N ASP A 139 -22.13 1.66 -10.14
CA ASP A 139 -23.16 2.70 -10.10
C ASP A 139 -24.16 2.39 -8.95
N ASP A 140 -23.73 2.62 -7.69
CA ASP A 140 -24.57 2.51 -6.48
C ASP A 140 -24.62 3.89 -5.80
N PRO A 141 -25.79 4.56 -5.79
CA PRO A 141 -25.94 5.89 -5.19
C PRO A 141 -25.56 5.97 -3.70
N TYR A 142 -25.68 4.87 -2.96
CA TYR A 142 -25.25 4.83 -1.56
C TYR A 142 -23.74 4.80 -1.44
N ASP A 143 -23.06 3.98 -2.26
CA ASP A 143 -21.60 3.91 -2.26
C ASP A 143 -21.03 5.26 -2.77
N ASP A 144 -21.59 5.87 -3.83
CA ASP A 144 -21.18 7.17 -4.32
C ASP A 144 -21.28 8.27 -3.25
N ALA A 145 -22.45 8.41 -2.61
CA ALA A 145 -22.63 9.38 -1.53
C ALA A 145 -21.67 9.12 -0.34
N TYR A 146 -21.38 7.85 -0.05
CA TYR A 146 -20.46 7.46 1.02
C TYR A 146 -19.02 7.87 0.70
N TYR A 147 -18.53 7.60 -0.51
CA TYR A 147 -17.17 7.98 -0.94
C TYR A 147 -17.00 9.50 -0.93
N ARG A 148 -17.87 10.25 -1.59
CA ARG A 148 -17.78 11.72 -1.69
C ARG A 148 -17.86 12.43 -0.35
N GLN A 149 -18.64 11.89 0.58
CA GLN A 149 -18.89 12.55 1.87
C GLN A 149 -17.87 12.16 2.95
N TRP A 150 -17.36 10.93 2.95
CA TRP A 150 -16.64 10.38 4.08
C TRP A 150 -15.26 9.78 3.75
N MET A 151 -15.04 9.38 2.50
CA MET A 151 -13.78 8.76 2.12
C MET A 151 -12.74 9.82 1.71
N HIS A 152 -11.53 9.36 1.49
CA HIS A 152 -10.37 10.15 1.10
C HIS A 152 -10.15 10.15 -0.42
N GLU A 153 -11.03 9.50 -1.17
CA GLU A 153 -10.92 9.24 -2.60
C GLU A 153 -12.28 9.25 -3.28
N LEU A 154 -12.33 9.37 -4.59
CA LEU A 154 -13.53 9.11 -5.40
C LEU A 154 -13.93 7.63 -5.34
N PRO A 155 -15.17 7.28 -5.71
CA PRO A 155 -15.50 5.90 -6.05
C PRO A 155 -14.49 5.34 -7.05
N PRO A 156 -14.03 4.07 -6.88
CA PRO A 156 -13.04 3.47 -7.76
C PRO A 156 -13.48 3.53 -9.23
N MET A 157 -12.57 3.91 -10.10
CA MET A 157 -12.81 3.98 -11.54
C MET A 157 -11.98 2.94 -12.27
N ILE A 158 -12.49 2.44 -13.39
CA ILE A 158 -11.84 1.48 -14.27
C ILE A 158 -11.86 1.99 -15.69
N HIS A 159 -10.78 1.79 -16.44
CA HIS A 159 -10.80 2.17 -17.86
C HIS A 159 -11.47 1.08 -18.69
N ALA A 160 -12.56 1.42 -19.39
CA ALA A 160 -13.44 0.49 -20.10
C ALA A 160 -12.72 -0.44 -21.09
N ALA A 161 -11.71 0.06 -21.81
CA ALA A 161 -10.98 -0.72 -22.81
C ALA A 161 -9.72 -1.40 -22.27
N ARG A 162 -9.13 -0.91 -21.17
CA ARG A 162 -7.83 -1.36 -20.65
C ARG A 162 -7.92 -2.25 -19.41
N ASP A 163 -9.11 -2.28 -18.78
CA ASP A 163 -9.34 -3.04 -17.54
C ASP A 163 -8.35 -2.66 -16.42
N ARG A 164 -8.05 -1.34 -16.29
CA ARG A 164 -7.11 -0.79 -15.30
C ARG A 164 -7.79 0.21 -14.40
N MET A 165 -7.61 -0.01 -13.09
CA MET A 165 -8.21 0.82 -12.05
C MET A 165 -7.38 2.06 -11.77
N ILE A 166 -8.08 3.16 -11.45
CA ILE A 166 -7.51 4.38 -10.90
C ILE A 166 -8.29 4.78 -9.64
N ASP A 167 -7.53 5.09 -8.59
CA ASP A 167 -8.06 5.63 -7.34
C ASP A 167 -7.58 7.08 -7.19
N VAL A 168 -8.54 8.01 -7.24
CA VAL A 168 -8.28 9.45 -7.17
C VAL A 168 -8.48 9.94 -5.75
N HIS A 169 -7.40 10.20 -5.04
CA HIS A 169 -7.37 10.67 -3.67
C HIS A 169 -7.35 12.20 -3.59
N HIS A 170 -7.95 12.76 -2.55
CA HIS A 170 -7.78 14.16 -2.15
C HIS A 170 -7.12 14.31 -0.77
N THR A 171 -6.96 13.23 -0.05
CA THR A 171 -6.16 13.11 1.17
C THR A 171 -5.74 11.66 1.35
N VAL A 172 -4.96 11.32 2.38
CA VAL A 172 -4.37 9.98 2.55
C VAL A 172 -5.07 9.12 3.60
N LEU A 173 -6.12 9.63 4.23
CA LEU A 173 -6.98 8.91 5.17
C LEU A 173 -8.43 9.36 5.03
N PRO A 174 -9.42 8.51 5.36
CA PRO A 174 -10.83 8.91 5.40
C PRO A 174 -11.05 10.18 6.22
N LEU A 175 -11.97 11.04 5.78
CA LEU A 175 -12.28 12.32 6.46
C LEU A 175 -12.78 12.11 7.90
N THR A 176 -13.26 10.92 8.21
CA THR A 176 -13.72 10.51 9.54
C THR A 176 -12.63 9.87 10.40
N ALA A 177 -11.41 9.71 9.87
CA ALA A 177 -10.28 9.19 10.62
C ALA A 177 -9.85 10.17 11.73
N ARG A 178 -9.22 9.62 12.78
CA ARG A 178 -8.75 10.46 13.89
C ARG A 178 -7.61 11.39 13.50
N PRO A 179 -6.53 10.92 12.84
CA PRO A 179 -5.56 11.84 12.27
C PRO A 179 -6.11 12.48 10.99
N THR A 180 -5.82 13.76 10.82
CA THR A 180 -6.22 14.54 9.64
C THR A 180 -4.97 15.05 8.93
N PRO A 181 -4.34 14.26 8.05
CA PRO A 181 -3.15 14.68 7.33
C PRO A 181 -3.40 15.91 6.46
N ASP A 182 -2.43 16.82 6.44
CA ASP A 182 -2.46 18.05 5.63
C ASP A 182 -2.07 17.69 4.17
N ALA A 183 -3.07 17.30 3.37
CA ALA A 183 -2.84 16.94 1.97
C ALA A 183 -2.34 18.10 1.11
N ALA A 184 -2.78 19.33 1.39
CA ALA A 184 -2.30 20.52 0.68
C ALA A 184 -0.80 20.71 0.89
N ALA A 185 -0.32 20.50 2.14
CA ALA A 185 1.11 20.56 2.42
C ALA A 185 1.89 19.39 1.79
N MET A 186 1.28 18.20 1.63
CA MET A 186 1.90 17.09 0.90
C MET A 186 2.04 17.42 -0.59
N ILE A 187 1.01 17.96 -1.21
CA ILE A 187 1.02 18.40 -2.61
C ILE A 187 2.04 19.53 -2.81
N ALA A 188 2.06 20.52 -1.94
CA ALA A 188 2.98 21.67 -2.03
C ALA A 188 4.47 21.29 -1.92
N GLN A 189 4.80 20.14 -1.34
CA GLN A 189 6.17 19.63 -1.23
C GLN A 189 6.42 18.41 -2.12
N ALA A 190 5.49 18.12 -3.03
CA ALA A 190 5.69 17.05 -4.00
C ALA A 190 6.89 17.34 -4.92
N VAL A 191 7.60 16.29 -5.27
CA VAL A 191 8.79 16.36 -6.14
C VAL A 191 8.39 15.98 -7.55
N SER A 192 8.63 16.87 -8.50
CA SER A 192 8.35 16.63 -9.91
C SER A 192 9.23 15.50 -10.45
N ILE A 193 8.64 14.60 -11.25
CA ILE A 193 9.31 13.54 -11.99
C ILE A 193 9.16 13.72 -13.50
N THR A 194 8.08 14.33 -13.94
CA THR A 194 7.87 14.85 -15.31
C THR A 194 7.27 16.25 -15.22
N ASN A 195 6.92 16.86 -16.36
CA ASN A 195 6.22 18.13 -16.37
C ASN A 195 4.83 18.05 -15.75
N GLU A 196 4.16 16.91 -15.85
CA GLU A 196 2.77 16.69 -15.44
C GLU A 196 2.63 15.87 -14.15
N LEU A 197 3.64 15.08 -13.80
CA LEU A 197 3.58 14.13 -12.69
C LEU A 197 4.60 14.44 -11.60
N SER A 198 4.14 14.32 -10.38
CA SER A 198 4.97 14.45 -9.18
C SER A 198 4.81 13.22 -8.28
N ILE A 199 5.68 13.10 -7.28
CA ILE A 199 5.59 12.14 -6.17
C ILE A 199 5.70 12.88 -4.85
N LEU A 200 5.22 12.30 -3.78
CA LEU A 200 5.39 12.87 -2.43
C LEU A 200 6.88 13.04 -2.08
N SER A 201 7.19 13.99 -1.17
CA SER A 201 8.53 14.10 -0.58
C SER A 201 8.95 12.80 0.11
N ALA A 202 10.23 12.62 0.40
CA ALA A 202 10.72 11.40 1.04
C ALA A 202 10.02 11.13 2.37
N GLU A 203 9.86 12.15 3.20
CA GLU A 203 9.19 12.09 4.50
C GLU A 203 7.70 11.78 4.35
N ASP A 204 7.02 12.42 3.38
CA ASP A 204 5.59 12.22 3.14
C ASP A 204 5.29 10.83 2.58
N ARG A 205 6.19 10.24 1.80
CA ARG A 205 6.07 8.83 1.39
C ARG A 205 6.06 7.89 2.60
N VAL A 206 6.94 8.10 3.56
CA VAL A 206 6.95 7.31 4.81
C VAL A 206 5.70 7.57 5.64
N CYS A 207 5.28 8.83 5.78
CA CYS A 207 4.04 9.21 6.47
C CYS A 207 2.82 8.53 5.85
N HIS A 208 2.69 8.59 4.53
CA HIS A 208 1.59 7.94 3.79
C HIS A 208 1.61 6.42 3.96
N ALA A 209 2.76 5.75 3.77
CA ALA A 209 2.88 4.32 3.94
C ALA A 209 2.57 3.86 5.37
N ALA A 210 2.99 4.62 6.38
CA ALA A 210 2.69 4.35 7.79
C ALA A 210 1.19 4.56 8.10
N ALA A 211 0.56 5.61 7.55
CA ALA A 211 -0.87 5.86 7.69
C ALA A 211 -1.69 4.72 7.08
N HIS A 212 -1.39 4.34 5.84
CA HIS A 212 -2.05 3.26 5.14
C HIS A 212 -1.91 1.91 5.88
N LEU A 213 -0.73 1.59 6.42
CA LEU A 213 -0.53 0.34 7.17
C LEU A 213 -1.26 0.34 8.52
N LEU A 214 -1.15 1.42 9.30
CA LEU A 214 -1.49 1.39 10.72
C LEU A 214 -2.73 2.19 11.11
N ALA A 215 -3.10 3.22 10.35
CA ALA A 215 -4.24 4.10 10.65
C ALA A 215 -5.48 3.76 9.82
N ASP A 216 -5.34 3.11 8.66
CA ASP A 216 -6.44 2.79 7.76
C ASP A 216 -6.79 1.30 7.73
N GLY A 217 -5.81 0.42 7.61
CA GLY A 217 -6.01 -0.98 7.30
C GLY A 217 -6.24 -1.92 8.49
N ASP A 218 -6.72 -3.13 8.17
CA ASP A 218 -6.82 -4.29 9.07
C ASP A 218 -5.54 -5.16 9.07
N LEU A 219 -4.48 -4.63 8.46
CA LEU A 219 -3.16 -5.25 8.27
C LEU A 219 -3.16 -6.48 7.33
N ALA A 220 -4.18 -6.67 6.50
CA ALA A 220 -4.15 -7.71 5.47
C ALA A 220 -3.06 -7.37 4.44
N GLY A 221 -2.21 -8.37 4.08
CA GLY A 221 -1.08 -8.13 3.18
C GLY A 221 -0.02 -7.14 3.69
N GLY A 222 -0.06 -6.82 4.98
CA GLY A 222 0.72 -5.73 5.57
C GLY A 222 2.24 -5.97 5.63
N LEU A 223 2.74 -7.19 5.37
CA LEU A 223 4.19 -7.41 5.25
C LEU A 223 4.77 -6.69 4.02
N ARG A 224 4.01 -6.61 2.92
CA ARG A 224 4.40 -5.80 1.76
C ARG A 224 4.57 -4.33 2.16
N ASN A 225 3.57 -3.76 2.83
CA ASN A 225 3.62 -2.36 3.26
C ASN A 225 4.75 -2.09 4.26
N LEU A 226 5.02 -3.03 5.17
CA LEU A 226 6.12 -2.88 6.12
C LEU A 226 7.51 -2.99 5.45
N TRP A 227 7.64 -3.81 4.40
CA TRP A 227 8.83 -3.84 3.55
C TRP A 227 9.03 -2.51 2.80
N ASP A 228 7.95 -1.96 2.24
CA ASP A 228 8.00 -0.67 1.58
C ASP A 228 8.48 0.42 2.53
N ILE A 229 7.93 0.46 3.76
CA ILE A 229 8.37 1.41 4.79
C ILE A 229 9.85 1.23 5.09
N TYR A 230 10.34 -0.01 5.23
CA TYR A 230 11.76 -0.27 5.44
C TYR A 230 12.62 0.32 4.32
N CYS A 231 12.25 0.10 3.07
CA CYS A 231 12.94 0.67 1.91
C CYS A 231 12.85 2.20 1.85
N LEU A 232 11.70 2.79 2.22
CA LEU A 232 11.48 4.23 2.18
C LEU A 232 12.22 5.00 3.29
N LEU A 233 12.65 4.32 4.35
CA LEU A 233 13.43 4.92 5.42
C LEU A 233 14.90 5.16 5.03
N ASP A 234 15.36 4.55 3.95
CA ASP A 234 16.73 4.72 3.46
C ASP A 234 16.95 6.16 2.99
N GLY A 235 17.98 6.81 3.52
CA GLY A 235 18.33 8.18 3.19
C GLY A 235 17.41 9.27 3.74
N VAL A 236 16.40 8.93 4.57
CA VAL A 236 15.49 9.91 5.18
C VAL A 236 16.05 10.39 6.52
N ASP A 237 16.15 11.70 6.69
CA ASP A 237 16.54 12.29 7.99
C ASP A 237 15.44 12.07 9.04
N GLU A 238 15.83 11.55 10.19
CA GLU A 238 14.89 11.20 11.26
C GLU A 238 14.17 12.41 11.84
N ALA A 239 14.87 13.51 12.04
CA ALA A 239 14.28 14.71 12.65
C ALA A 239 13.30 15.39 11.68
N ALA A 240 13.63 15.44 10.38
CA ALA A 240 12.74 15.93 9.33
C ALA A 240 11.49 15.05 9.20
N LEU A 241 11.65 13.71 9.23
CA LEU A 241 10.53 12.78 9.21
C LEU A 241 9.61 12.95 10.42
N GLU A 242 10.15 13.07 11.63
CA GLU A 242 9.34 13.25 12.83
C GLU A 242 8.59 14.59 12.83
N ALA A 243 9.24 15.67 12.40
CA ALA A 243 8.61 16.99 12.25
C ALA A 243 7.46 16.92 11.21
N ARG A 244 7.69 16.27 10.10
CA ARG A 244 6.69 16.08 9.04
C ARG A 244 5.52 15.23 9.51
N ALA A 245 5.80 14.11 10.17
CA ALA A 245 4.80 13.23 10.76
C ALA A 245 3.96 13.94 11.85
N ALA A 246 4.59 14.79 12.66
CA ALA A 246 3.88 15.60 13.66
C ALA A 246 2.92 16.59 13.00
N ARG A 247 3.34 17.27 11.92
CA ARG A 247 2.48 18.15 11.14
C ARG A 247 1.22 17.47 10.64
N HIS A 248 1.34 16.22 10.20
CA HIS A 248 0.20 15.43 9.69
C HIS A 248 -0.57 14.67 10.78
N GLY A 249 -0.22 14.81 12.07
CA GLY A 249 -0.82 14.03 13.16
C GLY A 249 -0.50 12.55 13.10
N LEU A 250 0.54 12.17 12.36
CA LEU A 250 0.92 10.76 12.08
C LEU A 250 2.12 10.27 12.89
N LEU A 251 2.71 11.10 13.76
CA LEU A 251 3.93 10.77 14.50
C LEU A 251 3.88 9.43 15.25
N PRO A 252 2.81 9.05 15.96
CA PRO A 252 2.75 7.75 16.63
C PRO A 252 2.81 6.56 15.66
N TYR A 253 2.16 6.69 14.50
CA TYR A 253 2.12 5.66 13.46
C TYR A 253 3.47 5.51 12.75
N VAL A 254 4.13 6.62 12.43
CA VAL A 254 5.46 6.63 11.79
C VAL A 254 6.50 6.02 12.74
N ARG A 255 6.52 6.43 14.02
CA ARG A 255 7.42 5.84 15.02
C ARG A 255 7.18 4.34 15.20
N GLN A 256 5.93 3.89 15.21
CA GLN A 256 5.58 2.48 15.31
C GLN A 256 6.02 1.71 14.07
N ALA A 257 5.70 2.20 12.87
CA ALA A 257 6.08 1.58 11.60
C ALA A 257 7.60 1.44 11.48
N ARG A 258 8.34 2.50 11.80
CA ARG A 258 9.81 2.50 11.81
C ARG A 258 10.37 1.44 12.76
N ARG A 259 9.92 1.39 14.03
CA ARG A 259 10.39 0.36 14.97
C ARG A 259 10.14 -1.05 14.46
N MET A 260 8.95 -1.31 13.89
CA MET A 260 8.59 -2.63 13.35
C MET A 260 9.41 -2.98 12.11
N ALA A 261 9.60 -2.04 11.19
CA ALA A 261 10.41 -2.24 9.98
C ALA A 261 11.87 -2.57 10.35
N MET A 262 12.48 -1.77 11.23
CA MET A 262 13.84 -1.99 11.69
C MET A 262 14.01 -3.28 12.49
N ALA A 263 13.02 -3.68 13.30
CA ALA A 263 13.05 -4.94 14.04
C ALA A 263 12.94 -6.17 13.12
N LEU A 264 12.27 -6.06 11.98
CA LEU A 264 12.03 -7.19 11.10
C LEU A 264 13.07 -7.30 9.98
N TYR A 265 13.48 -6.18 9.39
CA TYR A 265 14.31 -6.13 8.19
C TYR A 265 15.67 -5.44 8.39
N GLY A 266 15.80 -4.58 9.40
CA GLY A 266 17.02 -3.84 9.71
C GLY A 266 17.90 -4.50 10.78
N GLU A 267 18.74 -3.69 11.43
CA GLU A 267 19.67 -4.13 12.47
C GLU A 267 19.00 -4.52 13.80
N GLY A 268 17.70 -4.35 13.89
CA GLY A 268 16.90 -4.63 15.06
C GLY A 268 16.41 -3.34 15.76
N ALA A 269 15.29 -3.45 16.44
CA ALA A 269 14.75 -2.39 17.29
C ALA A 269 13.95 -3.00 18.45
N ARG A 270 13.90 -2.28 19.57
CA ARG A 270 13.10 -2.70 20.74
C ARG A 270 11.61 -2.48 20.45
N LEU A 271 10.86 -3.58 20.37
CA LEU A 271 9.41 -3.56 20.17
C LEU A 271 8.67 -3.34 21.49
N THR A 272 7.68 -2.46 21.47
CA THR A 272 6.70 -2.34 22.56
C THR A 272 5.79 -3.56 22.62
N PHE A 273 4.99 -3.68 23.68
CA PHE A 273 3.99 -4.74 23.79
C PHE A 273 2.98 -4.69 22.63
N TRP A 274 2.51 -3.49 22.26
CA TRP A 274 1.59 -3.29 21.17
C TRP A 274 2.22 -3.62 19.80
N ASP A 275 3.46 -3.20 19.56
CA ASP A 275 4.19 -3.58 18.34
C ASP A 275 4.26 -5.10 18.16
N ARG A 276 4.45 -5.85 19.26
CA ARG A 276 4.46 -7.33 19.21
C ARG A 276 3.11 -7.93 18.82
N ILE A 277 2.00 -7.32 19.25
CA ILE A 277 0.64 -7.75 18.86
C ILE A 277 0.43 -7.48 17.36
N VAL A 278 0.77 -6.30 16.88
CA VAL A 278 0.70 -5.95 15.45
C VAL A 278 1.58 -6.88 14.61
N MET A 279 2.83 -7.09 15.01
CA MET A 279 3.74 -8.05 14.37
C MET A 279 3.20 -9.48 14.38
N ALA A 280 2.51 -9.88 15.45
CA ALA A 280 1.88 -11.19 15.53
C ALA A 280 0.72 -11.35 14.53
N ARG A 281 0.03 -10.26 14.17
CA ARG A 281 -0.98 -10.23 13.11
C ARG A 281 -0.32 -10.28 11.72
N LEU A 282 0.68 -9.44 11.46
CA LEU A 282 1.40 -9.37 10.17
C LEU A 282 2.07 -10.71 9.82
N LEU A 283 2.63 -11.39 10.80
CA LEU A 283 3.35 -12.66 10.62
C LEU A 283 2.44 -13.90 10.68
N ALA A 284 1.12 -13.74 10.78
CA ALA A 284 0.18 -14.83 11.01
C ALA A 284 -0.16 -15.61 9.71
N ARG A 285 0.86 -16.15 9.05
CA ARG A 285 0.71 -17.07 7.90
C ARG A 285 1.25 -18.46 8.25
N ASP A 286 0.67 -19.51 7.64
CA ASP A 286 1.22 -20.87 7.67
C ASP A 286 2.17 -21.11 6.48
N GLY A 287 2.71 -22.33 6.39
CA GLY A 287 3.61 -22.72 5.31
C GLY A 287 2.96 -22.78 3.91
N TRP A 288 1.64 -22.62 3.83
CA TRP A 288 0.87 -22.54 2.58
C TRP A 288 0.44 -21.10 2.26
N GLY A 289 0.92 -20.11 2.99
CA GLY A 289 0.52 -18.71 2.84
C GLY A 289 -0.87 -18.37 3.39
N ARG A 290 -1.56 -19.32 4.05
CA ARG A 290 -2.92 -19.11 4.56
C ARG A 290 -2.88 -18.31 5.85
N GLU A 291 -3.86 -17.42 6.04
CA GLU A 291 -3.99 -16.65 7.28
C GLU A 291 -4.31 -17.53 8.50
N ARG A 292 -3.61 -17.26 9.57
CA ARG A 292 -3.78 -17.90 10.89
C ARG A 292 -4.32 -16.90 11.90
N ARG A 293 -4.61 -17.38 13.15
CA ARG A 293 -5.06 -16.52 14.26
C ARG A 293 -6.34 -15.75 13.96
N LYS A 294 -7.40 -16.47 13.59
CA LYS A 294 -8.70 -15.91 13.22
C LYS A 294 -9.25 -14.85 14.20
N LEU A 295 -9.12 -15.08 15.52
CA LEU A 295 -9.55 -14.11 16.53
C LEU A 295 -8.76 -12.80 16.47
N LEU A 296 -7.44 -12.88 16.28
CA LEU A 296 -6.60 -11.69 16.14
C LEU A 296 -6.94 -10.94 14.86
N ARG A 297 -7.18 -11.66 13.74
CA ARG A 297 -7.65 -11.07 12.49
C ARG A 297 -8.97 -10.31 12.69
N PHE A 298 -9.93 -10.93 13.35
CA PHE A 298 -11.21 -10.31 13.66
C PHE A 298 -11.06 -9.06 14.55
N ALA A 299 -10.21 -9.10 15.55
CA ALA A 299 -9.92 -7.96 16.41
C ALA A 299 -9.34 -6.78 15.60
N PHE A 300 -8.42 -7.05 14.65
CA PHE A 300 -7.87 -6.00 13.78
C PHE A 300 -8.87 -5.52 12.72
N TYR A 301 -9.77 -6.37 12.24
CA TYR A 301 -10.90 -5.96 11.40
C TYR A 301 -11.80 -4.96 12.16
N LEU A 302 -12.18 -5.25 13.40
CA LEU A 302 -12.97 -4.30 14.23
C LEU A 302 -12.18 -3.02 14.49
N ARG A 303 -10.87 -3.13 14.80
CA ARG A 303 -10.00 -1.97 15.00
C ARG A 303 -9.95 -1.08 13.75
N SER A 304 -9.82 -1.62 12.55
CA SER A 304 -9.75 -0.82 11.32
C SER A 304 -11.01 0.04 11.12
N HIS A 305 -12.18 -0.53 11.39
CA HIS A 305 -13.43 0.20 11.33
C HIS A 305 -13.53 1.29 12.41
N TRP A 306 -13.09 0.97 13.64
CA TRP A 306 -13.06 1.92 14.74
C TRP A 306 -12.14 3.12 14.49
N LEU A 307 -11.04 2.93 13.76
CA LEU A 307 -10.11 4.00 13.42
C LEU A 307 -10.66 4.93 12.33
N ARG A 308 -11.44 4.36 11.41
CA ARG A 308 -11.98 5.06 10.23
C ARG A 308 -13.32 5.73 10.46
N MET A 309 -14.10 5.27 11.44
CA MET A 309 -15.49 5.71 11.62
C MET A 309 -15.82 6.03 13.07
N PRO A 310 -16.61 7.11 13.34
CA PRO A 310 -17.24 7.29 14.64
C PRO A 310 -18.19 6.12 14.97
N PRO A 311 -18.38 5.75 16.26
CA PRO A 311 -19.17 4.57 16.65
C PRO A 311 -20.59 4.54 16.09
N ALA A 312 -21.29 5.67 16.11
CA ALA A 312 -22.66 5.77 15.57
C ALA A 312 -22.72 5.51 14.06
N MET A 313 -21.75 6.05 13.32
CA MET A 313 -21.62 5.84 11.88
C MET A 313 -21.28 4.38 11.58
N LEU A 314 -20.36 3.77 12.35
CA LEU A 314 -20.02 2.36 12.25
C LEU A 314 -21.24 1.46 12.43
N ALA A 315 -22.04 1.70 13.49
CA ALA A 315 -23.26 0.94 13.74
C ALA A 315 -24.24 1.04 12.56
N ARG A 316 -24.47 2.24 12.05
CA ARG A 316 -25.33 2.48 10.87
C ARG A 316 -24.80 1.78 9.62
N HIS A 317 -23.48 1.85 9.36
CA HIS A 317 -22.84 1.23 8.21
C HIS A 317 -22.96 -0.30 8.26
N LEU A 318 -22.65 -0.92 9.41
CA LEU A 318 -22.79 -2.36 9.61
C LEU A 318 -24.24 -2.83 9.47
N PHE A 319 -25.20 -2.07 10.01
CA PHE A 319 -26.63 -2.36 9.86
C PHE A 319 -27.06 -2.31 8.38
N THR A 320 -26.63 -1.29 7.64
CA THR A 320 -26.96 -1.13 6.21
C THR A 320 -26.36 -2.27 5.38
N LYS A 321 -25.10 -2.65 5.61
CA LYS A 321 -24.48 -3.77 4.93
C LYS A 321 -25.13 -5.11 5.26
N TRP A 322 -25.49 -5.33 6.52
CA TRP A 322 -26.22 -6.52 6.93
C TRP A 322 -27.57 -6.64 6.22
N ARG A 323 -28.32 -5.53 6.14
CA ARG A 323 -29.61 -5.47 5.44
C ARG A 323 -29.48 -5.72 3.93
N LYS A 324 -28.41 -5.25 3.30
CA LYS A 324 -28.09 -5.49 1.87
C LYS A 324 -27.50 -6.90 1.60
N GLY A 325 -27.35 -7.76 2.60
CA GLY A 325 -26.83 -9.13 2.46
C GLY A 325 -25.33 -9.21 2.16
N HIS A 326 -24.57 -8.14 2.39
CA HIS A 326 -23.13 -8.15 2.24
C HIS A 326 -22.48 -8.99 3.35
N ARG A 327 -21.94 -10.16 3.00
CA ARG A 327 -21.10 -10.94 3.91
C ARG A 327 -19.68 -10.35 3.90
N PRO A 328 -19.04 -10.15 5.07
CA PRO A 328 -17.63 -9.79 5.09
C PRO A 328 -16.80 -10.90 4.42
N ALA A 329 -15.89 -10.48 3.53
CA ALA A 329 -14.96 -11.36 2.84
C ALA A 329 -13.94 -12.01 3.80
#